data_c1e375276e4a3eb4c8c1f4daa0cf19a0
#
_entry.id   c1e375276e4a3eb4c8c1f4daa0cf19a0
#
_cell.length_a   1.000
_cell.length_b   1.000
_cell.length_c   1.000
_cell.angle_alpha   90.00
_cell.angle_beta   90.00
_cell.angle_gamma   90.00
#
_symmetry.space_group_name_H-M   'P 1'
#
loop_
_entity.id
_entity.type
_entity.pdbx_description
1 polymer ?
#
loop_
_entity_poly.entity_id
_entity_poly.type
_entity_poly.pdbx_seq_one_letter_code
_entity_poly.pdbx_strand_id
1 'polypeptide(L)'
;VGSEMCIRDRGWGQFNARQVTEILRRMDATRLIDQASGWFDQGGGDVYSMHNYFYPLKMRKHRRVTALTEYGGIAYPMPGHCTHEKSYGYGTAESREDLTARYRQLQLETVLPQLQKGLSALVYTQVSDVEEEINGIFTYDREEVKPDETAVREINAALAAEFARCTRKKP
;
A
#
# COMPACT_ATOMS: atom_id res chain seq x y z
N VAL A 1 12.07 -11.97 -0.93
CA VAL A 1 10.63 -11.77 -1.10
C VAL A 1 10.30 -10.47 -1.84
N GLY A 2 11.11 -9.41 -1.74
CA GLY A 2 10.82 -8.11 -2.37
C GLY A 2 11.08 -8.03 -3.88
N SER A 3 12.07 -8.75 -4.40
CA SER A 3 12.47 -8.63 -5.81
C SER A 3 11.46 -9.20 -6.81
N GLU A 4 10.67 -10.18 -6.42
CA GLU A 4 9.66 -10.77 -7.31
C GLU A 4 8.41 -9.92 -7.44
N MET A 5 8.04 -9.19 -6.42
CA MET A 5 6.95 -8.21 -6.50
C MET A 5 7.26 -7.11 -7.50
N CYS A 6 8.44 -6.50 -7.45
CA CYS A 6 8.83 -5.42 -8.36
C CYS A 6 8.88 -5.83 -9.83
N ILE A 7 9.15 -7.09 -10.15
CA ILE A 7 9.19 -7.58 -11.54
C ILE A 7 7.78 -7.84 -12.09
N ARG A 8 6.82 -8.18 -11.23
CA ARG A 8 5.47 -8.63 -11.63
C ARG A 8 4.37 -7.59 -11.42
N ASP A 9 4.64 -6.52 -10.72
CA ASP A 9 3.67 -5.46 -10.43
C ASP A 9 3.46 -4.49 -11.60
N ARG A 10 4.46 -4.37 -12.46
CA ARG A 10 4.46 -3.45 -13.60
C ARG A 10 3.85 -4.10 -14.84
N GLY A 11 2.57 -4.22 -14.97
CA GLY A 11 1.79 -4.74 -16.10
C GLY A 11 2.50 -5.49 -17.23
N TRP A 12 3.61 -4.96 -17.71
CA TRP A 12 4.45 -5.56 -18.76
C TRP A 12 5.35 -6.72 -18.30
N GLY A 13 5.53 -6.91 -16.99
CA GLY A 13 6.27 -8.03 -16.38
C GLY A 13 5.41 -9.22 -15.97
N GLN A 14 4.11 -9.18 -16.20
CA GLN A 14 3.16 -10.21 -15.75
C GLN A 14 3.01 -11.36 -16.76
N PHE A 15 4.08 -12.10 -17.00
CA PHE A 15 4.04 -13.30 -17.85
C PHE A 15 4.08 -14.58 -17.01
N ASN A 16 3.46 -15.64 -17.49
CA ASN A 16 3.37 -16.96 -16.84
C ASN A 16 2.85 -16.93 -15.39
N ALA A 17 2.12 -15.89 -14.99
CA ALA A 17 1.66 -15.69 -13.61
C ALA A 17 0.86 -16.89 -13.11
N ARG A 18 -0.02 -17.48 -13.93
CA ARG A 18 -0.82 -18.66 -13.59
C ARG A 18 0.05 -19.89 -13.30
N GLN A 19 1.01 -20.18 -14.18
CA GLN A 19 1.90 -21.34 -14.01
C GLN A 19 2.76 -21.21 -12.74
N VAL A 20 3.30 -20.02 -12.49
CA VAL A 20 4.07 -19.73 -11.28
C VAL A 20 3.20 -19.88 -10.02
N THR A 21 1.97 -19.38 -10.05
CA THR A 21 1.01 -19.57 -8.94
C THR A 21 0.79 -21.06 -8.64
N GLU A 22 0.60 -21.88 -9.69
CA GLU A 22 0.40 -23.32 -9.52
C GLU A 22 1.65 -24.04 -8.96
N ILE A 23 2.84 -23.59 -9.36
CA ILE A 23 4.11 -24.11 -8.80
C ILE A 23 4.22 -23.74 -7.34
N LEU A 24 4.03 -22.45 -6.99
CA LEU A 24 4.09 -21.99 -5.60
C LEU A 24 3.07 -22.70 -4.71
N ARG A 25 1.86 -22.93 -5.20
CA ARG A 25 0.81 -23.66 -4.47
C ARG A 25 1.19 -25.11 -4.17
N ARG A 26 1.91 -25.76 -5.09
CA ARG A 26 2.44 -27.11 -4.88
C ARG A 26 3.60 -27.16 -3.88
N MET A 27 4.42 -26.10 -3.87
CA MET A 27 5.55 -25.99 -2.94
C MET A 27 5.09 -25.65 -1.52
N ASP A 28 4.13 -24.74 -1.38
CA ASP A 28 3.58 -24.33 -0.09
C ASP A 28 2.08 -24.00 -0.24
N ALA A 29 1.24 -24.94 0.19
CA ALA A 29 -0.21 -24.77 0.18
C ALA A 29 -0.76 -24.00 1.40
N THR A 30 0.11 -23.61 2.35
CA THR A 30 -0.32 -22.99 3.61
C THR A 30 -0.42 -21.46 3.52
N ARG A 31 0.17 -20.84 2.50
CA ARG A 31 0.23 -19.39 2.33
C ARG A 31 -0.73 -18.88 1.28
N LEU A 32 -1.22 -17.66 1.49
CA LEU A 32 -1.97 -16.94 0.47
C LEU A 32 -1.00 -16.49 -0.63
N ILE A 33 -1.46 -16.58 -1.87
CA ILE A 33 -0.70 -16.17 -3.05
C ILE A 33 -1.34 -14.93 -3.66
N ASP A 34 -0.58 -13.84 -3.69
CA ASP A 34 -0.85 -12.69 -4.54
C ASP A 34 -0.15 -12.93 -5.89
N GLN A 35 -0.93 -13.27 -6.92
CA GLN A 35 -0.41 -13.73 -8.20
C GLN A 35 0.26 -12.64 -9.00
N ALA A 36 -0.37 -11.48 -9.06
CA ALA A 36 0.03 -10.37 -9.87
C ALA A 36 -0.43 -9.10 -9.19
N SER A 37 0.45 -8.55 -8.37
CA SER A 37 0.21 -7.32 -7.64
C SER A 37 0.10 -6.15 -8.61
N GLY A 38 -0.86 -5.27 -8.39
CA GLY A 38 -0.81 -3.97 -8.96
C GLY A 38 -1.85 -3.63 -10.02
N TRP A 39 -1.39 -3.37 -11.25
CA TRP A 39 -2.17 -2.67 -12.24
C TRP A 39 -3.13 -3.56 -13.03
N PHE A 40 -2.80 -4.84 -13.20
CA PHE A 40 -3.57 -5.75 -14.03
C PHE A 40 -3.83 -7.08 -13.32
N ASP A 41 -5.09 -7.36 -13.04
CA ASP A 41 -5.50 -8.64 -12.49
C ASP A 41 -5.59 -9.71 -13.57
N GLN A 42 -4.89 -10.83 -13.40
CA GLN A 42 -4.94 -11.99 -14.27
C GLN A 42 -5.88 -13.11 -13.79
N GLY A 43 -6.69 -12.82 -12.79
CA GLY A 43 -7.76 -13.70 -12.33
C GLY A 43 -7.34 -14.89 -11.49
N GLY A 44 -6.06 -15.03 -11.13
CA GLY A 44 -5.53 -16.11 -10.32
C GLY A 44 -5.19 -15.70 -8.87
N GLY A 45 -4.59 -16.63 -8.11
CA GLY A 45 -4.22 -16.42 -6.73
C GLY A 45 -5.39 -16.27 -5.77
N ASP A 46 -5.08 -15.94 -4.52
CA ASP A 46 -6.05 -15.78 -3.43
C ASP A 46 -6.43 -14.30 -3.22
N VAL A 47 -5.58 -13.39 -3.68
CA VAL A 47 -5.72 -11.96 -3.47
C VAL A 47 -6.10 -11.27 -4.78
N TYR A 48 -7.06 -10.36 -4.70
CA TYR A 48 -7.32 -9.34 -5.72
C TYR A 48 -6.56 -8.09 -5.32
N SER A 49 -5.41 -7.92 -5.93
CA SER A 49 -4.41 -6.90 -5.59
C SER A 49 -4.57 -5.68 -6.47
N MET A 50 -4.43 -4.50 -5.87
CA MET A 50 -4.53 -3.23 -6.59
C MET A 50 -3.45 -2.25 -6.14
N HIS A 51 -2.92 -1.47 -7.11
CA HIS A 51 -2.15 -0.27 -6.87
C HIS A 51 -3.02 0.96 -7.15
N ASN A 52 -2.96 1.95 -6.29
CA ASN A 52 -3.72 3.20 -6.49
C ASN A 52 -2.98 4.42 -5.95
N TYR A 53 -2.47 5.23 -6.87
CA TYR A 53 -1.83 6.51 -6.56
C TYR A 53 -2.59 7.71 -7.11
N PHE A 54 -3.36 7.54 -8.20
CA PHE A 54 -3.86 8.66 -9.01
C PHE A 54 -5.38 8.76 -9.07
N TYR A 55 -6.10 7.66 -8.88
CA TYR A 55 -7.53 7.61 -9.15
C TYR A 55 -8.37 7.59 -7.87
N PRO A 56 -9.60 8.10 -7.91
CA PRO A 56 -10.53 7.90 -6.80
C PRO A 56 -10.67 6.41 -6.49
N LEU A 57 -10.34 6.03 -5.28
CA LEU A 57 -10.39 4.63 -4.86
C LEU A 57 -11.84 4.14 -4.80
N LYS A 58 -12.18 3.18 -5.63
CA LYS A 58 -13.51 2.57 -5.71
C LYS A 58 -13.41 1.07 -5.58
N MET A 59 -13.70 0.57 -4.40
CA MET A 59 -13.75 -0.86 -4.16
C MET A 59 -15.06 -1.47 -4.64
N ARG A 60 -14.96 -2.71 -5.13
CA ARG A 60 -16.11 -3.57 -5.44
C ARG A 60 -15.92 -4.89 -4.72
N LYS A 61 -17.03 -5.48 -4.27
CA LYS A 61 -16.98 -6.84 -3.72
C LYS A 61 -16.35 -7.78 -4.74
N HIS A 62 -15.37 -8.53 -4.31
CA HIS A 62 -14.69 -9.53 -5.11
C HIS A 62 -14.73 -10.89 -4.42
N ARG A 63 -14.60 -11.98 -5.19
CA ARG A 63 -14.58 -13.35 -4.66
C ARG A 63 -13.30 -13.64 -3.88
N ARG A 64 -12.17 -13.07 -4.31
CA ARG A 64 -10.88 -13.12 -3.62
C ARG A 64 -10.77 -12.04 -2.57
N VAL A 65 -9.85 -12.19 -1.64
CA VAL A 65 -9.49 -11.13 -0.68
C VAL A 65 -9.02 -9.89 -1.45
N THR A 66 -9.63 -8.76 -1.19
CA THR A 66 -9.25 -7.51 -1.85
C THR A 66 -8.19 -6.78 -1.04
N ALA A 67 -7.07 -6.48 -1.67
CA ALA A 67 -5.94 -5.80 -1.08
C ALA A 67 -5.54 -4.56 -1.89
N LEU A 68 -5.28 -3.47 -1.19
CA LEU A 68 -4.60 -2.30 -1.74
C LEU A 68 -3.11 -2.45 -1.42
N THR A 69 -2.38 -3.05 -2.35
CA THR A 69 -1.01 -3.51 -2.14
C THR A 69 0.05 -2.45 -2.36
N GLU A 70 -0.33 -1.34 -3.00
CA GLU A 70 0.45 -0.11 -3.01
C GLU A 70 -0.48 1.11 -3.11
N TYR A 71 -0.24 2.10 -2.25
CA TYR A 71 -0.95 3.38 -2.30
C TYR A 71 -0.23 4.44 -1.47
N GLY A 72 -0.58 5.69 -1.67
CA GLY A 72 0.00 6.83 -0.96
C GLY A 72 1.14 7.45 -1.74
N GLY A 73 2.37 7.11 -1.41
CA GLY A 73 3.55 7.59 -2.13
C GLY A 73 3.77 9.10 -2.05
N ILE A 74 3.29 9.76 -0.98
CA ILE A 74 3.42 11.21 -0.79
C ILE A 74 4.86 11.52 -0.40
N ALA A 75 5.58 12.20 -1.28
CA ALA A 75 6.95 12.60 -1.05
C ALA A 75 7.04 13.78 -0.07
N TYR A 76 8.05 13.75 0.78
CA TYR A 76 8.46 14.90 1.57
C TYR A 76 9.99 14.92 1.71
N PRO A 77 10.69 15.89 1.06
CA PRO A 77 12.12 16.02 1.18
C PRO A 77 12.48 16.61 2.55
N MET A 78 12.94 15.77 3.48
CA MET A 78 13.34 16.22 4.79
C MET A 78 14.77 16.75 4.75
N PRO A 79 15.01 18.02 5.08
CA PRO A 79 16.34 18.62 4.98
C PRO A 79 17.39 17.86 5.82
N GLY A 80 18.53 17.57 5.22
CA GLY A 80 19.63 16.83 5.87
C GLY A 80 19.51 15.30 5.83
N HIS A 81 18.36 14.75 5.41
CA HIS A 81 18.09 13.31 5.43
C HIS A 81 17.74 12.73 4.05
N CYS A 82 18.06 13.48 2.97
CA CYS A 82 17.86 13.02 1.59
C CYS A 82 19.17 12.62 0.94
N THR A 83 19.20 11.55 0.16
CA THR A 83 20.39 11.06 -0.54
C THR A 83 20.61 11.76 -1.88
N HIS A 84 19.57 12.32 -2.48
CA HIS A 84 19.58 12.92 -3.82
C HIS A 84 18.88 14.28 -3.84
N GLU A 85 19.36 15.16 -4.73
CA GLU A 85 18.73 16.47 -4.97
C GLU A 85 17.40 16.36 -5.71
N LYS A 86 17.27 15.34 -6.57
CA LYS A 86 16.04 15.04 -7.31
C LYS A 86 15.24 14.00 -6.55
N SER A 87 13.98 14.28 -6.35
CA SER A 87 13.05 13.41 -5.63
C SER A 87 11.95 12.90 -6.53
N TYR A 88 11.49 11.68 -6.27
CA TYR A 88 10.33 11.08 -6.89
C TYR A 88 9.23 10.79 -5.86
N GLY A 89 7.97 10.98 -6.27
CA GLY A 89 6.80 10.65 -5.47
C GLY A 89 5.50 11.01 -6.20
N TYR A 90 4.38 10.51 -5.69
CA TYR A 90 3.05 10.73 -6.26
C TYR A 90 2.36 11.99 -5.68
N GLY A 91 3.10 13.06 -5.55
CA GLY A 91 2.75 14.32 -4.93
C GLY A 91 3.74 14.66 -3.83
N THR A 92 4.05 15.94 -3.67
CA THR A 92 5.06 16.41 -2.70
C THR A 92 4.38 17.25 -1.63
N ALA A 93 4.64 16.91 -0.37
CA ALA A 93 4.26 17.71 0.78
C ALA A 93 5.28 18.84 1.00
N GLU A 94 4.80 19.98 1.46
CA GLU A 94 5.62 21.17 1.67
C GLU A 94 6.22 21.22 3.09
N SER A 95 5.62 20.50 4.02
CA SER A 95 6.06 20.44 5.42
C SER A 95 5.64 19.12 6.08
N ARG A 96 6.14 18.88 7.31
CA ARG A 96 5.72 17.73 8.14
C ARG A 96 4.21 17.78 8.44
N GLU A 97 3.68 18.96 8.68
CA GLU A 97 2.26 19.19 8.95
C GLU A 97 1.41 18.88 7.71
N ASP A 98 1.86 19.34 6.53
CA ASP A 98 1.19 19.05 5.27
C ASP A 98 1.22 17.55 4.94
N LEU A 99 2.38 16.90 5.13
CA LEU A 99 2.48 15.44 4.98
C LEU A 99 1.49 14.72 5.90
N THR A 100 1.43 15.11 7.16
CA THR A 100 0.53 14.51 8.16
C THR A 100 -0.94 14.74 7.79
N ALA A 101 -1.28 15.94 7.34
CA ALA A 101 -2.64 16.27 6.91
C ALA A 101 -3.06 15.45 5.68
N ARG A 102 -2.20 15.33 4.68
CA ARG A 102 -2.46 14.51 3.48
C ARG A 102 -2.55 13.03 3.82
N TYR A 103 -1.69 12.52 4.69
CA TYR A 103 -1.78 11.14 5.18
C TYR A 103 -3.14 10.91 5.87
N ARG A 104 -3.55 11.80 6.76
CA ARG A 104 -4.85 11.75 7.44
C ARG A 104 -6.00 11.74 6.45
N GLN A 105 -5.99 12.65 5.49
CA GLN A 105 -7.02 12.75 4.46
C GLN A 105 -7.11 11.47 3.63
N LEU A 106 -5.98 10.96 3.16
CA LEU A 106 -5.92 9.70 2.41
C LEU A 106 -6.52 8.55 3.19
N GLN A 107 -6.11 8.39 4.45
CA GLN A 107 -6.53 7.24 5.26
C GLN A 107 -8.00 7.33 5.67
N LEU A 108 -8.45 8.48 6.15
CA LEU A 108 -9.79 8.61 6.74
C LEU A 108 -10.88 8.91 5.70
N GLU A 109 -10.58 9.70 4.67
CA GLU A 109 -11.58 10.09 3.69
C GLU A 109 -11.61 9.17 2.46
N THR A 110 -10.46 8.58 2.10
CA THR A 110 -10.36 7.73 0.91
C THR A 110 -10.38 6.24 1.25
N VAL A 111 -9.51 5.79 2.16
CA VAL A 111 -9.31 4.36 2.45
C VAL A 111 -10.37 3.81 3.40
N LEU A 112 -10.60 4.47 4.54
CA LEU A 112 -11.51 3.98 5.58
C LEU A 112 -12.90 3.60 5.05
N PRO A 113 -13.56 4.39 4.19
CA PRO A 113 -14.87 4.01 3.63
C PRO A 113 -14.84 2.74 2.77
N GLN A 114 -13.67 2.33 2.27
CA GLN A 114 -13.55 1.14 1.42
C GLN A 114 -13.50 -0.16 2.23
N LEU A 115 -13.16 -0.09 3.51
CA LEU A 115 -13.21 -1.25 4.42
C LEU A 115 -14.64 -1.82 4.48
N GLN A 116 -15.65 -0.95 4.50
CA GLN A 116 -17.07 -1.36 4.46
C GLN A 116 -17.46 -2.05 3.16
N LYS A 117 -16.68 -1.85 2.09
CA LYS A 117 -16.91 -2.44 0.76
C LYS A 117 -16.08 -3.70 0.51
N GLY A 118 -15.34 -4.17 1.53
CA GLY A 118 -14.60 -5.43 1.49
C GLY A 118 -13.10 -5.30 1.29
N LEU A 119 -12.53 -4.08 1.39
CA LEU A 119 -11.07 -3.91 1.45
C LEU A 119 -10.55 -4.56 2.72
N SER A 120 -9.59 -5.48 2.59
CA SER A 120 -9.16 -6.38 3.66
C SER A 120 -7.67 -6.29 4.01
N ALA A 121 -6.87 -5.69 3.13
CA ALA A 121 -5.45 -5.49 3.39
C ALA A 121 -4.97 -4.17 2.77
N LEU A 122 -3.98 -3.57 3.42
CA LEU A 122 -3.40 -2.27 3.07
C LEU A 122 -1.89 -2.34 3.17
N VAL A 123 -1.17 -1.89 2.13
CA VAL A 123 0.28 -1.71 2.15
C VAL A 123 0.59 -0.28 1.68
N TYR A 124 0.92 0.57 2.63
CA TYR A 124 1.29 1.96 2.33
C TYR A 124 2.70 2.04 1.73
N THR A 125 2.87 2.82 0.70
CA THR A 125 4.12 3.09 0.04
C THR A 125 4.69 4.42 0.58
N GLN A 126 5.77 4.36 1.42
CA GLN A 126 6.44 3.15 1.88
C GLN A 126 6.97 3.32 3.32
N VAL A 127 7.66 2.32 3.86
CA VAL A 127 8.16 2.38 5.25
C VAL A 127 9.28 3.41 5.40
N SER A 128 10.29 3.38 4.52
CA SER A 128 11.40 4.33 4.53
C SER A 128 11.72 4.80 3.13
N ASP A 129 12.32 5.97 3.01
CA ASP A 129 12.85 6.47 1.75
C ASP A 129 13.87 5.49 1.16
N VAL A 130 13.91 5.38 -0.16
CA VAL A 130 14.83 4.54 -0.92
C VAL A 130 15.36 5.34 -2.10
N GLU A 131 16.64 5.66 -2.08
CA GLU A 131 17.30 6.45 -3.14
C GLU A 131 16.55 7.77 -3.41
N GLU A 132 16.08 7.99 -4.64
CA GLU A 132 15.30 9.17 -5.03
C GLU A 132 13.81 9.10 -4.64
N GLU A 133 13.31 7.95 -4.23
CA GLU A 133 11.93 7.79 -3.73
C GLU A 133 11.84 8.22 -2.28
N ILE A 134 11.47 9.48 -2.06
CA ILE A 134 11.37 10.13 -0.75
C ILE A 134 9.93 10.16 -0.22
N ASN A 135 9.19 9.08 -0.39
CA ASN A 135 7.80 8.90 0.01
C ASN A 135 7.62 7.99 1.23
N GLY A 136 8.71 7.65 1.92
CA GLY A 136 8.70 6.85 3.14
C GLY A 136 8.08 7.56 4.34
N ILE A 137 7.62 6.77 5.32
CA ILE A 137 7.27 7.25 6.67
C ILE A 137 8.53 7.66 7.43
N PHE A 138 9.62 6.91 7.23
CA PHE A 138 10.94 7.23 7.77
C PHE A 138 11.83 7.84 6.69
N THR A 139 12.80 8.62 7.11
CA THR A 139 13.89 9.09 6.26
C THR A 139 14.77 7.93 5.77
N TYR A 140 15.62 8.19 4.77
CA TYR A 140 16.53 7.18 4.20
C TYR A 140 17.44 6.54 5.26
N ASP A 141 18.03 7.36 6.13
CA ASP A 141 18.85 6.94 7.27
C ASP A 141 18.07 6.33 8.43
N ARG A 142 16.73 6.46 8.41
CA ARG A 142 15.79 6.02 9.46
C ARG A 142 15.94 6.74 10.80
N GLU A 143 16.58 7.89 10.80
CA GLU A 143 16.76 8.70 12.02
C GLU A 143 15.50 9.47 12.37
N GLU A 144 14.69 9.85 11.37
CA GLU A 144 13.49 10.67 11.56
C GLU A 144 12.22 9.99 11.08
N VAL A 145 11.14 10.16 11.85
CA VAL A 145 9.76 9.89 11.42
C VAL A 145 9.22 11.15 10.75
N LYS A 146 8.89 11.07 9.47
CA LYS A 146 8.54 12.25 8.68
C LYS A 146 7.18 12.86 9.03
N PRO A 147 6.06 12.11 9.13
CA PRO A 147 4.81 12.64 9.65
C PRO A 147 4.79 12.70 11.18
N ASP A 148 3.75 13.31 11.75
CA ASP A 148 3.50 13.22 13.19
C ASP A 148 3.17 11.78 13.61
N GLU A 149 4.01 11.21 14.46
CA GLU A 149 3.89 9.80 14.87
C GLU A 149 2.59 9.52 15.64
N THR A 150 2.18 10.45 16.50
CA THR A 150 0.95 10.31 17.28
C THR A 150 -0.26 10.28 16.36
N ALA A 151 -0.32 11.20 15.41
CA ALA A 151 -1.37 11.24 14.41
C ALA A 151 -1.43 9.96 13.57
N VAL A 152 -0.27 9.42 13.14
CA VAL A 152 -0.21 8.15 12.39
C VAL A 152 -0.76 6.99 13.22
N ARG A 153 -0.39 6.90 14.51
CA ARG A 153 -0.90 5.86 15.43
C ARG A 153 -2.41 5.94 15.59
N GLU A 154 -2.95 7.13 15.82
CA GLU A 154 -4.39 7.36 15.97
C GLU A 154 -5.16 6.99 14.70
N ILE A 155 -4.66 7.38 13.53
CA ILE A 155 -5.26 7.07 12.23
C ILE A 155 -5.28 5.57 11.99
N ASN A 156 -4.16 4.88 12.23
CA ASN A 156 -4.07 3.44 12.06
C ASN A 156 -4.97 2.69 13.05
N ALA A 157 -5.11 3.18 14.29
CA ALA A 157 -6.05 2.63 15.25
C ALA A 157 -7.51 2.79 14.78
N ALA A 158 -7.87 3.92 14.17
CA ALA A 158 -9.19 4.12 13.60
C ALA A 158 -9.49 3.16 12.44
N LEU A 159 -8.53 2.93 11.54
CA LEU A 159 -8.66 1.94 10.46
C LEU A 159 -8.84 0.52 11.03
N ALA A 160 -8.04 0.13 12.03
CA ALA A 160 -8.14 -1.18 12.68
C ALA A 160 -9.50 -1.37 13.37
N ALA A 161 -10.00 -0.35 14.07
CA ALA A 161 -11.29 -0.38 14.72
C ALA A 161 -12.44 -0.54 13.71
N GLU A 162 -12.39 0.20 12.60
CA GLU A 162 -13.39 0.08 11.54
C GLU A 162 -13.33 -1.30 10.86
N PHE A 163 -12.14 -1.82 10.58
CA PHE A 163 -11.98 -3.18 10.05
C PHE A 163 -12.60 -4.23 11.00
N ALA A 164 -12.30 -4.15 12.30
CA ALA A 164 -12.87 -5.03 13.29
C ALA A 164 -14.41 -4.93 13.34
N ARG A 165 -14.96 -3.72 13.19
CA ARG A 165 -16.42 -3.50 13.11
C ARG A 165 -17.03 -4.17 11.88
N CYS A 166 -16.39 -4.06 10.73
CA CYS A 166 -16.85 -4.63 9.46
C CYS A 166 -16.78 -6.17 9.44
N THR A 167 -15.82 -6.77 10.16
CA THR A 167 -15.57 -8.22 10.16
C THR A 167 -16.30 -8.97 11.28
N ARG A 168 -16.83 -8.27 12.29
CA ARG A 168 -17.68 -8.90 13.28
C ARG A 168 -18.89 -9.53 12.60
N LYS A 169 -19.05 -10.85 12.70
CA LYS A 169 -20.27 -11.52 12.26
C LYS A 169 -21.45 -10.88 12.99
N LYS A 170 -22.44 -10.42 12.24
CA LYS A 170 -23.74 -10.13 12.85
C LYS A 170 -24.25 -11.43 13.47
N PRO A 171 -24.73 -11.39 14.70
CA PRO A 171 -25.27 -12.57 15.36
C PRO A 171 -26.41 -13.18 14.56
#